data_8c6f8a1791138d7b4bec84c6ceb4ab5b
#
_entry.id   8c6f8a1791138d7b4bec84c6ceb4ab5b
#
_cell.length_a   1.000
_cell.length_b   1.000
_cell.length_c   1.000
_cell.angle_alpha   90.00
_cell.angle_beta   90.00
_cell.angle_gamma   90.00
#
_symmetry.space_group_name_H-M   'P 1'
#
loop_
_entity.id
_entity.type
_entity.pdbx_description
1 polymer ?
#
loop_
_entity_poly.entity_id
_entity_poly.type
_entity_poly.pdbx_seq_one_letter_code
_entity_poly.pdbx_strand_id
1 'polypeptide(L)'
;MPVRIYAQVVGIVLLLLGVFGLLLGERALLGIVNIDIMEDIVHLITGGILAYVGFGQRDEGVARSVVGALGAIYLLVGVLGFVLPTLFGLLPHGYSVADNLIHLALGVLSLVVAFALGSSRTARA
;
A
#
# COMPACT_ATOMS: atom_id res chain seq x y z
N MET A 1 -15.85 -9.80 -4.41
CA MET A 1 -16.24 -8.40 -4.67
C MET A 1 -15.52 -7.36 -3.80
N PRO A 2 -15.57 -7.39 -2.45
CA PRO A 2 -14.94 -6.35 -1.63
C PRO A 2 -13.44 -6.20 -1.86
N VAL A 3 -12.72 -7.31 -2.01
CA VAL A 3 -11.27 -7.33 -2.24
C VAL A 3 -10.89 -6.60 -3.53
N ARG A 4 -11.64 -6.84 -4.62
CA ARG A 4 -11.38 -6.19 -5.91
C ARG A 4 -11.68 -4.70 -5.87
N ILE A 5 -12.78 -4.30 -5.23
CA ILE A 5 -13.11 -2.87 -5.05
C ILE A 5 -12.02 -2.18 -4.22
N TYR A 6 -11.58 -2.80 -3.15
CA TYR A 6 -10.47 -2.31 -2.34
C TYR A 6 -9.20 -2.14 -3.19
N ALA A 7 -8.84 -3.15 -3.98
CA ALA A 7 -7.67 -3.10 -4.85
C ALA A 7 -7.77 -1.99 -5.91
N GLN A 8 -8.97 -1.77 -6.47
CA GLN A 8 -9.23 -0.66 -7.40
C GLN A 8 -8.97 0.69 -6.75
N VAL A 9 -9.58 0.93 -5.59
CA VAL A 9 -9.49 2.22 -4.89
C VAL A 9 -8.07 2.49 -4.42
N VAL A 10 -7.48 1.54 -3.70
CA VAL A 10 -6.12 1.71 -3.16
C VAL A 10 -5.09 1.75 -4.29
N GLY A 11 -5.26 0.95 -5.33
CA GLY A 11 -4.38 0.99 -6.51
C GLY A 11 -4.36 2.36 -7.17
N ILE A 12 -5.52 2.98 -7.39
CA ILE A 12 -5.61 4.34 -7.95
C ILE A 12 -4.96 5.35 -7.00
N VAL A 13 -5.23 5.28 -5.71
CA VAL A 13 -4.65 6.21 -4.73
C VAL A 13 -3.12 6.11 -4.72
N LEU A 14 -2.56 4.91 -4.71
CA LEU A 14 -1.10 4.72 -4.72
C LEU A 14 -0.47 5.19 -6.04
N LEU A 15 -1.13 4.95 -7.18
CA LEU A 15 -0.66 5.47 -8.46
C LEU A 15 -0.63 6.99 -8.47
N LEU A 16 -1.66 7.64 -7.96
CA LEU A 16 -1.70 9.10 -7.83
C LEU A 16 -0.61 9.62 -6.90
N LEU A 17 -0.41 8.97 -5.74
CA LEU A 17 0.66 9.33 -4.82
C LEU A 17 2.03 9.23 -5.47
N GLY A 18 2.31 8.15 -6.21
CA GLY A 18 3.56 7.97 -6.91
C GLY A 18 3.80 9.03 -7.99
N VAL A 19 2.79 9.32 -8.81
CA VAL A 19 2.90 10.34 -9.85
C VAL A 19 3.10 11.73 -9.25
N PHE A 20 2.27 12.13 -8.29
CA PHE A 20 2.40 13.44 -7.65
C PHE A 20 3.69 13.57 -6.84
N GLY A 21 4.13 12.51 -6.16
CA GLY A 21 5.40 12.49 -5.45
C GLY A 21 6.57 12.78 -6.39
N LEU A 22 6.64 12.11 -7.53
CA LEU A 22 7.68 12.36 -8.54
C LEU A 22 7.63 13.80 -9.10
N LEU A 23 6.43 14.37 -9.26
CA LEU A 23 6.27 15.75 -9.75
C LEU A 23 6.66 16.78 -8.69
N LEU A 24 6.41 16.52 -7.41
CA LEU A 24 6.74 17.43 -6.31
C LEU A 24 8.20 17.36 -5.90
N GLY A 25 8.86 16.24 -6.16
CA GLY A 25 10.24 15.98 -5.77
C GLY A 25 10.40 15.66 -4.28
N GLU A 26 11.65 15.45 -3.88
CA GLU A 26 11.99 15.06 -2.50
C GLU A 26 11.74 16.23 -1.54
N ARG A 27 10.75 16.09 -0.67
CA ARG A 27 10.43 17.08 0.36
C ARG A 27 9.46 16.52 1.41
N ALA A 28 9.29 17.27 2.49
CA ALA A 28 8.20 17.02 3.44
C ALA A 28 6.92 17.73 2.98
N LEU A 29 5.87 16.97 2.68
CA LEU A 29 4.56 17.50 2.32
C LEU A 29 3.84 17.99 3.58
N LEU A 30 3.53 19.28 3.63
CA LEU A 30 2.90 19.94 4.79
C LEU A 30 3.67 19.76 6.10
N GLY A 31 4.94 19.33 6.05
CA GLY A 31 5.74 19.03 7.22
C GLY A 31 5.33 17.77 7.98
N ILE A 32 4.47 16.94 7.40
CA ILE A 32 3.88 15.77 8.07
C ILE A 32 4.29 14.47 7.39
N VAL A 33 4.20 14.42 6.06
CA VAL A 33 4.50 13.25 5.24
C VAL A 33 5.75 13.54 4.41
N ASN A 34 6.72 12.63 4.44
CA ASN A 34 7.93 12.76 3.65
C ASN A 34 7.72 12.19 2.24
N ILE A 35 8.37 12.78 1.26
CA ILE A 35 8.36 12.34 -0.13
C ILE A 35 9.79 12.01 -0.54
N ASP A 36 10.02 10.76 -0.89
CA ASP A 36 11.27 10.25 -1.44
C ASP A 36 11.01 9.54 -2.77
N ILE A 37 11.89 9.72 -3.75
CA ILE A 37 11.75 9.14 -5.09
C ILE A 37 11.61 7.61 -5.03
N MET A 38 12.35 6.95 -4.14
CA MET A 38 12.26 5.50 -3.97
C MET A 38 10.85 5.09 -3.50
N GLU A 39 10.27 5.84 -2.58
CA GLU A 39 8.91 5.60 -2.10
C GLU A 39 7.88 5.80 -3.20
N ASP A 40 8.05 6.84 -4.03
CA ASP A 40 7.17 7.09 -5.18
C ASP A 40 7.21 5.95 -6.18
N ILE A 41 8.39 5.40 -6.47
CA ILE A 41 8.56 4.23 -7.35
C ILE A 41 7.83 3.02 -6.75
N VAL A 42 7.96 2.78 -5.46
CA VAL A 42 7.26 1.69 -4.77
C VAL A 42 5.73 1.90 -4.84
N HIS A 43 5.24 3.12 -4.67
CA HIS A 43 3.82 3.44 -4.82
C HIS A 43 3.32 3.16 -6.26
N LEU A 44 4.10 3.49 -7.27
CA LEU A 44 3.75 3.19 -8.67
C LEU A 44 3.69 1.69 -8.94
N ILE A 45 4.65 0.92 -8.43
CA ILE A 45 4.69 -0.53 -8.62
C ILE A 45 3.53 -1.20 -7.87
N THR A 46 3.36 -0.92 -6.60
CA THR A 46 2.32 -1.53 -5.77
C THR A 46 0.92 -1.07 -6.19
N GLY A 47 0.77 0.20 -6.53
CA GLY A 47 -0.46 0.75 -7.09
C GLY A 47 -0.82 0.12 -8.43
N GLY A 48 0.15 -0.07 -9.31
CA GLY A 48 -0.03 -0.75 -10.59
C GLY A 48 -0.47 -2.20 -10.43
N ILE A 49 0.14 -2.94 -9.52
CA ILE A 49 -0.24 -4.33 -9.20
C ILE A 49 -1.68 -4.38 -8.66
N LEU A 50 -2.02 -3.51 -7.70
CA LEU A 50 -3.38 -3.46 -7.14
C LEU A 50 -4.42 -3.04 -8.19
N ALA A 51 -4.11 -2.05 -9.03
CA ALA A 51 -5.01 -1.66 -10.12
C ALA A 51 -5.23 -2.82 -11.09
N TYR A 52 -4.17 -3.55 -11.46
CA TYR A 52 -4.29 -4.72 -12.33
C TYR A 52 -5.19 -5.80 -11.72
N VAL A 53 -4.99 -6.17 -10.45
CA VAL A 53 -5.86 -7.20 -9.84
C VAL A 53 -7.27 -6.69 -9.57
N GLY A 54 -7.44 -5.40 -9.33
CA GLY A 54 -8.75 -4.77 -9.14
C GLY A 54 -9.58 -4.70 -10.41
N PHE A 55 -8.99 -4.28 -11.52
CA PHE A 55 -9.68 -4.05 -12.79
C PHE A 55 -9.54 -5.21 -13.78
N GLY A 56 -8.35 -5.78 -13.90
CA GLY A 56 -8.03 -6.78 -14.93
C GLY A 56 -8.26 -8.23 -14.49
N GLN A 57 -8.07 -8.55 -13.23
CA GLN A 57 -8.16 -9.93 -12.75
C GLN A 57 -9.59 -10.28 -12.33
N ARG A 58 -10.09 -11.43 -12.81
CA ARG A 58 -11.44 -11.92 -12.44
C ARG A 58 -11.45 -12.87 -11.25
N ASP A 59 -10.32 -13.55 -11.01
CA ASP A 59 -10.17 -14.50 -9.91
C ASP A 59 -10.00 -13.74 -8.59
N GLU A 60 -10.99 -13.86 -7.71
CA GLU A 60 -10.94 -13.24 -6.38
C GLU A 60 -9.91 -13.86 -5.45
N GLY A 61 -9.54 -15.12 -5.68
CA GLY A 61 -8.47 -15.77 -4.93
C GLY A 61 -7.11 -15.11 -5.19
N VAL A 62 -6.84 -14.80 -6.46
CA VAL A 62 -5.63 -14.07 -6.86
C VAL A 62 -5.63 -12.66 -6.27
N ALA A 63 -6.75 -11.94 -6.39
CA ALA A 63 -6.87 -10.60 -5.83
C ALA A 63 -6.65 -10.60 -4.31
N ARG A 64 -7.24 -11.58 -3.61
CA ARG A 64 -7.06 -11.76 -2.16
C ARG A 64 -5.62 -12.01 -1.79
N SER A 65 -4.95 -12.92 -2.51
CA SER A 65 -3.54 -13.25 -2.24
C SER A 65 -2.63 -12.04 -2.43
N VAL A 66 -2.85 -11.27 -3.48
CA VAL A 66 -2.07 -10.06 -3.77
C VAL A 66 -2.33 -8.97 -2.73
N VAL A 67 -3.60 -8.68 -2.41
CA VAL A 67 -3.95 -7.68 -1.39
C VAL A 67 -3.41 -8.09 -0.03
N GLY A 68 -3.51 -9.36 0.34
CA GLY A 68 -2.95 -9.88 1.59
C GLY A 68 -1.44 -9.79 1.66
N ALA A 69 -0.73 -10.17 0.60
CA ALA A 69 0.72 -10.10 0.51
C ALA A 69 1.22 -8.65 0.61
N LEU A 70 0.63 -7.74 -0.14
CA LEU A 70 0.97 -6.32 -0.07
C LEU A 70 0.61 -5.72 1.30
N GLY A 71 -0.50 -6.15 1.90
CA GLY A 71 -0.86 -5.77 3.26
C GLY A 71 0.19 -6.16 4.29
N ALA A 72 0.71 -7.38 4.21
CA ALA A 72 1.79 -7.85 5.07
C ALA A 72 3.08 -7.03 4.87
N ILE A 73 3.42 -6.69 3.63
CA ILE A 73 4.57 -5.85 3.30
C ILE A 73 4.41 -4.43 3.87
N TYR A 74 3.25 -3.80 3.69
CA TYR A 74 2.99 -2.47 4.23
C TYR A 74 2.98 -2.46 5.76
N LEU A 75 2.46 -3.52 6.39
CA LEU A 75 2.51 -3.67 7.84
C LEU A 75 3.97 -3.75 8.33
N LEU A 76 4.79 -4.56 7.67
CA LEU A 76 6.21 -4.70 7.97
C LEU A 76 6.95 -3.36 7.81
N VAL A 77 6.72 -2.66 6.69
CA VAL A 77 7.31 -1.34 6.43
C VAL A 77 6.88 -0.32 7.49
N GLY A 78 5.62 -0.33 7.90
CA GLY A 78 5.13 0.53 8.97
C GLY A 78 5.82 0.27 10.32
N VAL A 79 6.06 -0.98 10.66
CA VAL A 79 6.83 -1.34 11.88
C VAL A 79 8.29 -0.95 11.75
N LEU A 80 8.93 -1.32 10.63
CA LEU A 80 10.35 -1.02 10.39
C LEU A 80 10.62 0.48 10.32
N GLY A 81 9.67 1.29 9.85
CA GLY A 81 9.82 2.73 9.76
C GLY A 81 10.06 3.41 11.12
N PHE A 82 9.61 2.82 12.22
CA PHE A 82 9.92 3.31 13.56
C PHE A 82 11.35 2.98 14.02
N VAL A 83 11.93 1.89 13.52
CA VAL A 83 13.25 1.38 13.93
C VAL A 83 14.33 1.80 12.95
N LEU A 84 14.01 1.78 11.66
CA LEU A 84 14.90 2.08 10.53
C LEU A 84 14.26 3.12 9.61
N PRO A 85 14.08 4.37 10.04
CA PRO A 85 13.30 5.36 9.29
C PRO A 85 13.83 5.64 7.88
N THR A 86 15.14 5.53 7.67
CA THR A 86 15.74 5.74 6.34
C THR A 86 15.87 4.47 5.51
N LEU A 87 15.45 3.31 6.03
CA LEU A 87 15.63 1.99 5.39
C LEU A 87 17.04 1.81 4.82
N PHE A 88 18.04 1.87 5.69
CA PHE A 88 19.46 1.74 5.33
C PHE A 88 19.97 2.81 4.35
N GLY A 89 19.37 4.01 4.36
CA GLY A 89 19.78 5.11 3.50
C GLY A 89 19.09 5.14 2.12
N LEU A 90 18.15 4.23 1.85
CA LEU A 90 17.35 4.25 0.61
C LEU A 90 16.38 5.44 0.57
N LEU A 91 15.98 5.94 1.74
CA LEU A 91 15.07 7.06 1.88
C LEU A 91 15.82 8.24 2.53
N PRO A 92 16.32 9.21 1.76
CA PRO A 92 17.08 10.34 2.31
C PRO A 92 16.32 11.15 3.37
N HIS A 93 15.01 11.35 3.20
CA HIS A 93 14.16 12.05 4.17
C HIS A 93 13.61 11.11 5.25
N GLY A 94 13.58 9.80 4.98
CA GLY A 94 13.08 8.79 5.87
C GLY A 94 11.57 8.83 6.09
N TYR A 95 11.07 7.86 6.83
CA TYR A 95 9.66 7.80 7.21
C TYR A 95 9.39 8.68 8.44
N SER A 96 8.37 9.54 8.34
CA SER A 96 7.81 10.25 9.50
C SER A 96 6.92 9.31 10.32
N VAL A 97 6.53 9.76 11.51
CA VAL A 97 5.53 9.03 12.31
C VAL A 97 4.21 8.89 11.55
N ALA A 98 3.81 9.94 10.83
CA ALA A 98 2.60 9.89 10.00
C ALA A 98 2.71 8.86 8.88
N ASP A 99 3.85 8.79 8.18
CA ASP A 99 4.10 7.77 7.16
C ASP A 99 3.98 6.36 7.75
N ASN A 100 4.59 6.12 8.91
CA ASN A 100 4.54 4.82 9.58
C ASN A 100 3.11 4.43 9.98
N LEU A 101 2.33 5.37 10.52
CA LEU A 101 0.93 5.12 10.90
C LEU A 101 0.06 4.84 9.67
N ILE A 102 0.28 5.54 8.56
CA ILE A 102 -0.42 5.29 7.29
C ILE A 102 -0.08 3.88 6.78
N HIS A 103 1.18 3.48 6.79
CA HIS A 103 1.61 2.16 6.36
C HIS A 103 1.03 1.06 7.25
N LEU A 104 1.01 1.25 8.58
CA LEU A 104 0.37 0.32 9.50
C LEU A 104 -1.14 0.19 9.23
N ALA A 105 -1.84 1.32 9.08
CA ALA A 105 -3.27 1.32 8.79
C ALA A 105 -3.59 0.64 7.46
N LEU A 106 -2.82 0.93 6.42
CA LEU A 106 -2.97 0.30 5.11
C LEU A 106 -2.69 -1.21 5.18
N GLY A 107 -1.65 -1.61 5.91
CA GLY A 107 -1.31 -3.01 6.11
C GLY A 107 -2.41 -3.78 6.82
N VAL A 108 -2.88 -3.29 7.95
CA VAL A 108 -3.98 -3.90 8.72
C VAL A 108 -5.26 -3.97 7.91
N LEU A 109 -5.64 -2.87 7.26
CA LEU A 109 -6.87 -2.81 6.46
C LEU A 109 -6.82 -3.79 5.28
N SER A 110 -5.69 -3.89 4.59
CA SER A 110 -5.48 -4.85 3.50
C SER A 110 -5.63 -6.30 3.98
N LEU A 111 -5.05 -6.63 5.13
CA LEU A 111 -5.16 -7.97 5.71
C LEU A 111 -6.61 -8.30 6.13
N VAL A 112 -7.31 -7.34 6.74
CA VAL A 112 -8.72 -7.50 7.11
C VAL A 112 -9.57 -7.74 5.86
N VAL A 113 -9.40 -6.94 4.82
CA VAL A 113 -10.15 -7.09 3.57
C VAL A 113 -9.84 -8.42 2.89
N ALA A 114 -8.57 -8.83 2.86
CA ALA A 114 -8.17 -10.07 2.22
C ALA A 114 -8.70 -11.31 2.96
N PHE A 115 -8.63 -11.35 4.27
CA PHE A 115 -8.87 -12.57 5.04
C PHE A 115 -10.20 -12.58 5.77
N ALA A 116 -10.67 -11.47 6.33
CA ALA A 116 -11.92 -11.43 7.06
C ALA A 116 -13.15 -11.28 6.15
N LEU A 117 -13.08 -10.40 5.14
CA LEU A 117 -14.20 -10.14 4.25
C LEU A 117 -14.26 -11.10 3.05
N GLY A 118 -13.12 -11.72 2.70
CA GLY A 118 -13.03 -12.69 1.62
C GLY A 118 -13.56 -14.08 1.98
N SER A 119 -13.54 -14.47 3.26
CA SER A 119 -13.91 -15.82 3.70
C SER A 119 -15.41 -16.08 3.88
N SER A 120 -16.23 -15.04 3.89
CA SER A 120 -17.67 -15.17 4.15
C SER A 120 -18.49 -15.85 3.04
N ARG A 121 -17.90 -16.12 1.87
CA ARG A 121 -18.59 -16.78 0.75
C ARG A 121 -18.37 -18.29 0.66
N THR A 122 -17.29 -18.82 1.20
CA THR A 122 -17.02 -20.27 1.20
C THR A 122 -17.86 -21.03 2.22
N ALA A 123 -18.40 -20.36 3.22
CA ALA A 123 -19.24 -21.00 4.25
C ALA A 123 -20.72 -21.14 3.84
N ARG A 124 -21.14 -20.63 2.65
CA ARG A 124 -22.53 -20.67 2.17
C ARG A 124 -22.74 -21.51 0.91
N ALA A 125 -21.71 -22.16 0.42
CA ALA A 125 -21.78 -23.15 -0.64
C ALA A 125 -21.71 -24.57 -0.05
#